data_0b19613a9c3ebc22a4fe984dcee233a0
#
_entry.id   0b19613a9c3ebc22a4fe984dcee233a0
#
_cell.length_a   1.000
_cell.length_b   1.000
_cell.length_c   1.000
_cell.angle_alpha   90.00
_cell.angle_beta   90.00
_cell.angle_gamma   90.00
#
_symmetry.space_group_name_H-M   'P 1'
#
loop_
_entity.id
_entity.type
_entity.pdbx_description
1 polymer ?
#
loop_
_entity_poly.entity_id
_entity_poly.type
_entity_poly.pdbx_seq_one_letter_code
_entity_poly.pdbx_strand_id
1 'polypeptide(L)'
;MKQQFESVRSGFLLLLAAFIWGIAFVAQSVGMDYMGPCAFDASRFLIGGVVLLPVIWTKERMEAKKGATGAPAKKNKSGALLPGGVCCGIALCAASLLQQFGIRYTSVGKAGFLTTLYIVIVPLLGIFVRRIPGVKVWCSVVVALIGMYLLCISGSVRIGLGDALVIGCAFVFSIHILVVDHFA
;
A
#
# COMPACT_ATOMS: atom_id res chain seq x y z
N MET A 1 6.66 30.40 4.40
CA MET A 1 6.72 29.65 5.65
C MET A 1 5.67 28.54 5.75
N LYS A 2 4.36 28.74 5.53
CA LYS A 2 3.33 27.69 5.60
C LYS A 2 3.62 26.48 4.68
N GLN A 3 3.96 26.72 3.42
CA GLN A 3 4.21 25.68 2.42
C GLN A 3 5.44 24.81 2.77
N GLN A 4 6.46 25.39 3.35
CA GLN A 4 7.66 24.69 3.79
C GLN A 4 7.38 23.83 5.03
N PHE A 5 6.56 24.32 5.96
CA PHE A 5 6.13 23.57 7.14
C PHE A 5 5.24 22.38 6.79
N GLU A 6 4.33 22.54 5.82
CA GLU A 6 3.50 21.45 5.29
C GLU A 6 4.33 20.39 4.58
N SER A 7 5.37 20.79 3.83
CA SER A 7 6.29 19.86 3.16
C SER A 7 7.10 19.03 4.17
N VAL A 8 7.65 19.66 5.21
CA VAL A 8 8.40 18.96 6.27
C VAL A 8 7.50 17.99 7.05
N ARG A 9 6.28 18.42 7.39
CA ARG A 9 5.29 17.56 8.07
C ARG A 9 4.90 16.36 7.22
N SER A 10 4.67 16.56 5.93
CA SER A 10 4.37 15.46 5.00
C SER A 10 5.53 14.49 4.86
N GLY A 11 6.77 15.00 4.79
CA GLY A 11 7.97 14.17 4.75
C GLY A 11 8.12 13.31 6.01
N PHE A 12 7.89 13.90 7.18
CA PHE A 12 7.94 13.18 8.45
C PHE A 12 6.86 12.08 8.54
N LEU A 13 5.64 12.37 8.09
CA LEU A 13 4.55 11.38 8.06
C LEU A 13 4.86 10.21 7.12
N LEU A 14 5.47 10.48 5.96
CA LEU A 14 5.90 9.45 5.02
C LEU A 14 7.01 8.57 5.61
N LEU A 15 7.97 9.18 6.29
CA LEU A 15 9.05 8.46 6.97
C LEU A 15 8.51 7.57 8.09
N LEU A 16 7.58 8.08 8.89
CA LEU A 16 6.90 7.32 9.93
C LEU A 16 6.10 6.13 9.33
N ALA A 17 5.40 6.36 8.24
CA ALA A 17 4.66 5.30 7.54
C ALA A 17 5.61 4.22 7.00
N ALA A 18 6.75 4.61 6.42
CA ALA A 18 7.77 3.68 5.94
C ALA A 18 8.37 2.84 7.09
N PHE A 19 8.62 3.46 8.25
CA PHE A 19 9.11 2.80 9.45
C PHE A 19 8.11 1.77 9.99
N ILE A 20 6.83 2.16 10.09
CA ILE A 20 5.75 1.25 10.52
C ILE A 20 5.63 0.07 9.54
N TRP A 21 5.73 0.32 8.24
CA TRP A 21 5.68 -0.74 7.23
C TRP A 21 6.86 -1.69 7.32
N GLY A 22 8.07 -1.16 7.55
CA GLY A 22 9.26 -1.99 7.77
C GLY A 22 9.08 -2.95 8.96
N ILE A 23 8.58 -2.45 10.09
CA ILE A 23 8.26 -3.28 11.26
C ILE A 23 7.17 -4.31 10.91
N ALA A 24 6.16 -3.93 10.14
CA ALA A 24 5.08 -4.82 9.74
C ALA A 24 5.58 -6.03 8.93
N PHE A 25 6.60 -5.87 8.07
CA PHE A 25 7.21 -6.99 7.36
C PHE A 25 7.87 -8.00 8.29
N VAL A 26 8.58 -7.52 9.31
CA VAL A 26 9.19 -8.38 10.33
C VAL A 26 8.11 -9.10 11.14
N ALA A 27 7.08 -8.37 11.57
CA ALA A 27 5.96 -8.95 12.31
C ALA A 27 5.21 -10.02 11.49
N GLN A 28 5.04 -9.80 10.17
CA GLN A 28 4.46 -10.78 9.26
C GLN A 28 5.30 -12.05 9.19
N SER A 29 6.62 -11.91 9.09
CA SER A 29 7.53 -13.07 9.03
C SER A 29 7.47 -13.90 10.31
N VAL A 30 7.61 -13.24 11.47
CA VAL A 30 7.57 -13.90 12.79
C VAL A 30 6.19 -14.49 13.08
N GLY A 31 5.12 -13.77 12.72
CA GLY A 31 3.75 -14.24 12.94
C GLY A 31 3.42 -15.54 12.19
N MET A 32 4.06 -15.77 11.04
CA MET A 32 3.87 -16.99 10.27
C MET A 32 4.53 -18.25 10.89
N ASP A 33 5.43 -18.08 11.85
CA ASP A 33 5.99 -19.20 12.61
C ASP A 33 4.94 -19.82 13.56
N TYR A 34 3.91 -19.03 13.93
CA TYR A 34 2.85 -19.42 14.86
C TYR A 34 1.53 -19.76 14.18
N MET A 35 1.26 -19.19 13.01
CA MET A 35 0.01 -19.39 12.28
C MET A 35 0.23 -19.37 10.77
N GLY A 36 -0.65 -20.04 10.02
CA GLY A 36 -0.56 -20.08 8.55
C GLY A 36 -0.80 -18.70 7.90
N PRO A 37 -0.30 -18.50 6.66
CA PRO A 37 -0.41 -17.21 5.95
C PRO A 37 -1.83 -16.65 5.88
N CYS A 38 -2.82 -17.50 5.57
CA CYS A 38 -4.22 -17.09 5.47
C CYS A 38 -4.82 -16.66 6.82
N ALA A 39 -4.48 -17.40 7.89
CA ALA A 39 -4.98 -17.09 9.24
C ALA A 39 -4.38 -15.76 9.75
N PHE A 40 -3.11 -15.54 9.47
CA PHE A 40 -2.44 -14.29 9.81
C PHE A 40 -3.08 -13.10 9.07
N ASP A 41 -3.28 -13.20 7.76
CA ASP A 41 -3.92 -12.14 6.97
C ASP A 41 -5.37 -11.88 7.41
N ALA A 42 -6.15 -12.94 7.65
CA ALA A 42 -7.53 -12.81 8.12
C ALA A 42 -7.60 -12.08 9.47
N SER A 43 -6.76 -12.46 10.44
CA SER A 43 -6.71 -11.81 11.76
C SER A 43 -6.29 -10.34 11.66
N ARG A 44 -5.28 -10.03 10.84
CA ARG A 44 -4.82 -8.66 10.60
C ARG A 44 -5.91 -7.78 10.00
N PHE A 45 -6.61 -8.26 8.97
CA PHE A 45 -7.69 -7.51 8.34
C PHE A 45 -8.91 -7.35 9.26
N LEU A 46 -9.26 -8.36 10.04
CA LEU A 46 -10.35 -8.26 11.04
C LEU A 46 -10.03 -7.22 12.11
N ILE A 47 -8.84 -7.29 12.71
CA ILE A 47 -8.41 -6.32 13.72
C ILE A 47 -8.37 -4.92 13.12
N GLY A 48 -7.79 -4.76 11.93
CA GLY A 48 -7.75 -3.48 11.22
C GLY A 48 -9.14 -2.91 10.94
N GLY A 49 -10.08 -3.76 10.47
CA GLY A 49 -11.47 -3.38 10.25
C GLY A 49 -12.16 -2.89 11.53
N VAL A 50 -12.04 -3.65 12.62
CA VAL A 50 -12.63 -3.29 13.91
C VAL A 50 -12.06 -1.98 14.45
N VAL A 51 -10.76 -1.76 14.34
CA VAL A 51 -10.09 -0.52 14.79
C VAL A 51 -10.50 0.69 13.94
N LEU A 52 -10.80 0.48 12.65
CA LEU A 52 -11.24 1.57 11.78
C LEU A 52 -12.69 2.01 12.00
N LEU A 53 -13.58 1.14 12.49
CA LEU A 53 -14.99 1.46 12.73
C LEU A 53 -15.19 2.71 13.61
N PRO A 54 -14.59 2.84 14.81
CA PRO A 54 -14.73 4.03 15.64
C PRO A 54 -14.15 5.29 15.00
N VAL A 55 -13.09 5.15 14.18
CA VAL A 55 -12.47 6.28 13.46
C VAL A 55 -13.42 6.81 12.37
N ILE A 56 -14.06 5.91 11.62
CA ILE A 56 -15.07 6.27 10.61
C ILE A 56 -16.25 6.97 11.28
N TRP A 57 -16.79 6.35 12.33
CA TRP A 57 -17.94 6.89 13.05
C TRP A 57 -17.69 8.28 13.66
N THR A 58 -16.50 8.51 14.25
CA THR A 58 -16.12 9.83 14.76
C THR A 58 -15.96 10.85 13.66
N LYS A 59 -15.37 10.48 12.50
CA LYS A 59 -15.28 11.36 11.33
C LYS A 59 -16.66 11.74 10.80
N GLU A 60 -17.55 10.79 10.60
CA GLU A 60 -18.90 11.03 10.12
C GLU A 60 -19.67 11.96 11.07
N ARG A 61 -19.56 11.77 12.39
CA ARG A 61 -20.15 12.68 13.39
C ARG A 61 -19.57 14.09 13.34
N MET A 62 -18.26 14.22 13.11
CA MET A 62 -17.61 15.52 13.00
C MET A 62 -18.02 16.25 11.71
N GLU A 63 -18.16 15.54 10.59
CA GLU A 63 -18.62 16.10 9.32
C GLU A 63 -20.11 16.49 9.38
N ALA A 64 -20.95 15.69 10.01
CA ALA A 64 -22.35 16.02 10.25
C ALA A 64 -22.51 17.30 11.10
N LYS A 65 -21.68 17.50 12.11
CA LYS A 65 -21.66 18.75 12.91
C LYS A 65 -21.18 19.97 12.10
N LYS A 66 -20.24 19.79 11.16
CA LYS A 66 -19.77 20.86 10.26
C LYS A 66 -20.81 21.21 9.19
N GLY A 67 -21.55 20.23 8.68
CA GLY A 67 -22.64 20.44 7.73
C GLY A 67 -23.83 21.24 8.33
N ALA A 68 -24.04 21.14 9.63
CA ALA A 68 -25.03 21.94 10.35
C ALA A 68 -24.67 23.45 10.42
N THR A 69 -23.43 23.84 10.12
CA THR A 69 -22.93 25.22 10.09
C THR A 69 -22.90 25.85 8.69
N GLY A 70 -23.68 25.31 7.71
CA GLY A 70 -23.89 25.98 6.41
C GLY A 70 -22.84 25.74 5.33
N ALA A 71 -21.87 24.87 5.55
CA ALA A 71 -20.99 24.41 4.48
C ALA A 71 -21.72 23.40 3.59
N PRO A 72 -21.67 23.53 2.23
CA PRO A 72 -22.33 22.59 1.35
C PRO A 72 -21.77 21.17 1.60
N ALA A 73 -22.63 20.28 2.09
CA ALA A 73 -22.28 18.86 2.22
C ALA A 73 -21.82 18.35 0.85
N LYS A 74 -20.55 17.92 0.77
CA LYS A 74 -20.03 17.23 -0.42
C LYS A 74 -20.95 16.04 -0.67
N LYS A 75 -21.76 16.12 -1.73
CA LYS A 75 -22.66 15.05 -2.14
C LYS A 75 -21.85 13.77 -2.32
N ASN A 76 -21.82 12.93 -1.30
CA ASN A 76 -21.19 11.61 -1.41
C ASN A 76 -21.85 10.90 -2.58
N LYS A 77 -21.07 10.53 -3.58
CA LYS A 77 -21.50 9.63 -4.66
C LYS A 77 -21.63 8.22 -4.04
N SER A 78 -22.64 8.04 -3.19
CA SER A 78 -22.92 6.77 -2.48
C SER A 78 -22.95 5.55 -3.41
N GLY A 79 -23.28 5.76 -4.70
CA GLY A 79 -23.34 4.67 -5.67
C GLY A 79 -21.98 4.11 -6.12
N ALA A 80 -20.88 4.87 -5.98
CA ALA A 80 -19.55 4.42 -6.37
C ALA A 80 -18.72 3.89 -5.19
N LEU A 81 -19.13 4.20 -3.95
CA LEU A 81 -18.37 3.85 -2.74
C LEU A 81 -18.34 2.34 -2.50
N LEU A 82 -19.48 1.68 -2.63
CA LEU A 82 -19.60 0.24 -2.39
C LEU A 82 -18.84 -0.59 -3.43
N PRO A 83 -19.05 -0.42 -4.76
CA PRO A 83 -18.30 -1.16 -5.76
C PRO A 83 -16.79 -0.83 -5.71
N GLY A 84 -16.42 0.43 -5.47
CA GLY A 84 -15.04 0.82 -5.28
C GLY A 84 -14.39 0.12 -4.08
N GLY A 85 -15.07 0.10 -2.93
CA GLY A 85 -14.62 -0.59 -1.73
C GLY A 85 -14.44 -2.10 -1.93
N VAL A 86 -15.38 -2.75 -2.62
CA VAL A 86 -15.30 -4.18 -2.95
C VAL A 86 -14.13 -4.47 -3.88
N CYS A 87 -13.98 -3.71 -4.97
CA CYS A 87 -12.87 -3.88 -5.91
C CYS A 87 -11.50 -3.66 -5.22
N CYS A 88 -11.38 -2.60 -4.42
CA CYS A 88 -10.17 -2.33 -3.65
C CYS A 88 -9.89 -3.45 -2.64
N GLY A 89 -10.91 -3.94 -1.94
CA GLY A 89 -10.79 -5.02 -0.96
C GLY A 89 -10.34 -6.33 -1.59
N ILE A 90 -10.89 -6.71 -2.74
CA ILE A 90 -10.49 -7.93 -3.47
C ILE A 90 -9.03 -7.81 -3.93
N ALA A 91 -8.66 -6.68 -4.54
CA ALA A 91 -7.30 -6.45 -5.01
C ALA A 91 -6.29 -6.46 -3.84
N LEU A 92 -6.63 -5.80 -2.73
CA LEU A 92 -5.80 -5.79 -1.53
C LEU A 92 -5.64 -7.18 -0.92
N CYS A 93 -6.73 -7.95 -0.82
CA CYS A 93 -6.70 -9.32 -0.31
C CYS A 93 -5.80 -10.22 -1.17
N ALA A 94 -5.97 -10.17 -2.49
CA ALA A 94 -5.14 -10.96 -3.41
C ALA A 94 -3.65 -10.57 -3.31
N ALA A 95 -3.33 -9.28 -3.26
CA ALA A 95 -1.97 -8.80 -3.12
C ALA A 95 -1.35 -9.24 -1.78
N SER A 96 -2.10 -9.12 -0.67
CA SER A 96 -1.63 -9.51 0.66
C SER A 96 -1.38 -11.01 0.77
N LEU A 97 -2.26 -11.83 0.22
CA LEU A 97 -2.06 -13.29 0.21
C LEU A 97 -0.81 -13.68 -0.58
N LEU A 98 -0.62 -13.11 -1.78
CA LEU A 98 0.59 -13.34 -2.57
C LEU A 98 1.85 -12.92 -1.81
N GLN A 99 1.81 -11.78 -1.12
CA GLN A 99 2.90 -11.30 -0.30
C GLN A 99 3.19 -12.24 0.87
N GLN A 100 2.14 -12.65 1.58
CA GLN A 100 2.24 -13.48 2.76
C GLN A 100 2.81 -14.87 2.44
N PHE A 101 2.32 -15.50 1.35
CA PHE A 101 2.92 -16.73 0.85
C PHE A 101 4.34 -16.53 0.35
N GLY A 102 4.62 -15.40 -0.31
CA GLY A 102 5.96 -15.07 -0.79
C GLY A 102 6.99 -14.93 0.33
N ILE A 103 6.65 -14.22 1.41
CA ILE A 103 7.54 -14.02 2.57
C ILE A 103 7.93 -15.36 3.22
N ARG A 104 7.07 -16.38 3.14
CA ARG A 104 7.38 -17.71 3.68
C ARG A 104 8.55 -18.40 2.96
N TYR A 105 8.80 -18.05 1.69
CA TYR A 105 9.80 -18.72 0.83
C TYR A 105 10.96 -17.78 0.44
N THR A 106 10.96 -16.54 0.91
CA THR A 106 12.05 -15.58 0.66
C THR A 106 12.41 -14.82 1.93
N SER A 107 13.52 -14.09 1.91
CA SER A 107 13.90 -13.25 3.06
C SER A 107 13.03 -11.98 3.16
N VAL A 108 12.83 -11.50 4.39
CA VAL A 108 12.02 -10.29 4.67
C VAL A 108 12.53 -9.08 3.90
N GLY A 109 13.86 -8.89 3.85
CA GLY A 109 14.46 -7.78 3.10
C GLY A 109 14.20 -7.88 1.60
N LYS A 110 14.33 -9.10 1.04
CA LYS A 110 14.07 -9.36 -0.38
C LYS A 110 12.59 -9.19 -0.72
N ALA A 111 11.69 -9.65 0.17
CA ALA A 111 10.25 -9.44 0.02
C ALA A 111 9.88 -7.96 0.03
N GLY A 112 10.45 -7.19 0.96
CA GLY A 112 10.27 -5.73 0.99
C GLY A 112 10.73 -5.07 -0.31
N PHE A 113 11.92 -5.45 -0.80
CA PHE A 113 12.45 -4.98 -2.08
C PHE A 113 11.52 -5.30 -3.26
N LEU A 114 11.15 -6.56 -3.42
CA LEU A 114 10.33 -6.99 -4.55
C LEU A 114 8.93 -6.39 -4.50
N THR A 115 8.36 -6.22 -3.31
CA THR A 115 7.07 -5.55 -3.17
C THR A 115 7.14 -4.10 -3.68
N THR A 116 8.20 -3.37 -3.36
CA THR A 116 8.33 -1.96 -3.76
C THR A 116 8.54 -1.76 -5.26
N LEU A 117 8.69 -2.83 -6.05
CA LEU A 117 8.65 -2.75 -7.52
C LEU A 117 7.35 -2.12 -8.04
N TYR A 118 6.28 -2.06 -7.24
CA TYR A 118 5.08 -1.31 -7.61
C TYR A 118 5.36 0.16 -7.92
N ILE A 119 6.42 0.75 -7.35
CA ILE A 119 6.86 2.14 -7.67
C ILE A 119 7.18 2.30 -9.16
N VAL A 120 7.68 1.23 -9.80
CA VAL A 120 7.96 1.19 -11.25
C VAL A 120 6.71 0.79 -12.04
N ILE A 121 5.99 -0.22 -11.54
CA ILE A 121 4.84 -0.81 -12.25
C ILE A 121 3.67 0.19 -12.32
N VAL A 122 3.40 0.96 -11.26
CA VAL A 122 2.31 1.95 -11.25
C VAL A 122 2.46 3.01 -12.35
N PRO A 123 3.61 3.69 -12.52
CA PRO A 123 3.80 4.61 -13.63
C PRO A 123 3.69 3.94 -15.01
N LEU A 124 4.20 2.70 -15.15
CA LEU A 124 4.08 1.95 -16.41
C LEU A 124 2.63 1.64 -16.75
N LEU A 125 1.86 1.12 -15.78
CA LEU A 125 0.43 0.87 -15.97
C LEU A 125 -0.35 2.19 -16.18
N GLY A 126 0.08 3.27 -15.54
CA GLY A 126 -0.49 4.61 -15.71
C GLY A 126 -0.44 5.11 -17.16
N ILE A 127 0.60 4.75 -17.91
CA ILE A 127 0.72 5.08 -19.34
C ILE A 127 -0.43 4.44 -20.15
N PHE A 128 -0.80 3.18 -19.84
CA PHE A 128 -1.93 2.51 -20.51
C PHE A 128 -3.27 3.19 -20.21
N VAL A 129 -3.38 3.86 -19.04
CA VAL A 129 -4.58 4.64 -18.65
C VAL A 129 -4.45 6.12 -19.09
N ARG A 130 -3.54 6.41 -20.03
CA ARG A 130 -3.25 7.75 -20.59
C ARG A 130 -2.79 8.78 -19.55
N ARG A 131 -2.23 8.35 -18.43
CA ARG A 131 -1.56 9.20 -17.45
C ARG A 131 -0.07 9.11 -17.66
N ILE A 132 0.51 10.08 -18.35
CA ILE A 132 1.95 10.13 -18.64
C ILE A 132 2.67 10.73 -17.44
N PRO A 133 3.50 9.96 -16.71
CA PRO A 133 4.25 10.48 -15.58
C PRO A 133 5.32 11.45 -16.05
N GLY A 134 5.48 12.55 -15.30
CA GLY A 134 6.53 13.53 -15.59
C GLY A 134 7.94 12.98 -15.38
N VAL A 135 8.94 13.63 -16.00
CA VAL A 135 10.36 13.24 -15.90
C VAL A 135 10.84 13.09 -14.46
N LYS A 136 10.34 13.92 -13.55
CA LYS A 136 10.67 13.84 -12.09
C LYS A 136 10.32 12.49 -11.48
N VAL A 137 9.21 11.88 -11.91
CA VAL A 137 8.78 10.55 -11.43
C VAL A 137 9.76 9.49 -11.89
N TRP A 138 10.20 9.54 -13.15
CA TRP A 138 11.19 8.61 -13.69
C TRP A 138 12.55 8.72 -13.00
N CYS A 139 13.02 9.93 -12.75
CA CYS A 139 14.25 10.14 -11.97
C CYS A 139 14.12 9.54 -10.57
N SER A 140 12.98 9.74 -9.89
CA SER A 140 12.73 9.17 -8.56
C SER A 140 12.69 7.64 -8.60
N VAL A 141 12.11 7.05 -9.64
CA VAL A 141 12.06 5.59 -9.84
C VAL A 141 13.49 5.03 -9.99
N VAL A 142 14.33 5.66 -10.80
CA VAL A 142 15.73 5.23 -10.98
C VAL A 142 16.51 5.29 -9.67
N VAL A 143 16.39 6.39 -8.93
CA VAL A 143 17.05 6.54 -7.62
C VAL A 143 16.56 5.49 -6.62
N ALA A 144 15.24 5.24 -6.57
CA ALA A 144 14.66 4.21 -5.73
C ALA A 144 15.19 2.81 -6.09
N LEU A 145 15.25 2.47 -7.38
CA LEU A 145 15.78 1.18 -7.83
C LEU A 145 17.25 0.99 -7.46
N ILE A 146 18.07 2.03 -7.61
CA ILE A 146 19.49 1.99 -7.21
C ILE A 146 19.61 1.76 -5.70
N GLY A 147 18.89 2.53 -4.90
CA GLY A 147 18.89 2.37 -3.43
C GLY A 147 18.45 0.98 -2.99
N MET A 148 17.42 0.45 -3.64
CA MET A 148 16.92 -0.89 -3.39
C MET A 148 17.92 -1.99 -3.82
N TYR A 149 18.55 -1.84 -4.99
CA TYR A 149 19.59 -2.75 -5.46
C TYR A 149 20.75 -2.84 -4.47
N LEU A 150 21.24 -1.70 -3.99
CA LEU A 150 22.30 -1.63 -3.00
C LEU A 150 21.93 -2.33 -1.68
N LEU A 151 20.66 -2.25 -1.27
CA LEU A 151 20.17 -2.94 -0.08
C LEU A 151 20.15 -4.48 -0.25
N CYS A 152 19.90 -4.96 -1.47
CA CYS A 152 19.72 -6.38 -1.75
C CYS A 152 20.97 -7.10 -2.24
N ILE A 153 22.07 -6.38 -2.52
CA ILE A 153 23.29 -6.96 -3.12
C ILE A 153 23.98 -7.99 -2.19
N SER A 154 23.63 -8.00 -0.91
CA SER A 154 24.18 -8.95 0.09
C SER A 154 23.54 -10.35 0.02
N GLY A 155 22.55 -10.59 -0.85
CA GLY A 155 21.83 -11.86 -0.96
C GLY A 155 22.10 -12.59 -2.29
N SER A 156 21.87 -13.90 -2.32
CA SER A 156 21.95 -14.69 -3.55
C SER A 156 20.89 -14.22 -4.56
N VAL A 157 21.29 -13.92 -5.78
CA VAL A 157 20.44 -13.41 -6.88
C VAL A 157 19.53 -14.50 -7.50
N ARG A 158 19.42 -15.66 -6.88
CA ARG A 158 18.51 -16.71 -7.39
C ARG A 158 17.06 -16.33 -7.12
N ILE A 159 16.27 -16.24 -8.19
CA ILE A 159 14.82 -16.01 -8.11
C ILE A 159 14.16 -17.34 -7.75
N GLY A 160 13.58 -17.40 -6.54
CA GLY A 160 12.84 -18.55 -6.06
C GLY A 160 11.32 -18.37 -6.22
N LEU A 161 10.57 -19.39 -5.83
CA LEU A 161 9.09 -19.36 -5.85
C LEU A 161 8.55 -18.18 -5.00
N GLY A 162 9.15 -17.92 -3.84
CA GLY A 162 8.77 -16.79 -2.98
C GLY A 162 8.93 -15.44 -3.66
N ASP A 163 10.02 -15.27 -4.40
CA ASP A 163 10.29 -14.04 -5.13
C ASP A 163 9.26 -13.82 -6.26
N ALA A 164 8.90 -14.89 -6.98
CA ALA A 164 7.88 -14.83 -8.02
C ALA A 164 6.51 -14.44 -7.45
N LEU A 165 6.13 -14.97 -6.28
CA LEU A 165 4.89 -14.61 -5.58
C LEU A 165 4.90 -13.13 -5.16
N VAL A 166 6.02 -12.62 -4.65
CA VAL A 166 6.13 -11.21 -4.24
C VAL A 166 6.15 -10.27 -5.45
N ILE A 167 6.73 -10.67 -6.59
CA ILE A 167 6.63 -9.90 -7.84
C ILE A 167 5.18 -9.85 -8.31
N GLY A 168 4.47 -10.98 -8.26
CA GLY A 168 3.02 -11.03 -8.53
C GLY A 168 2.23 -10.12 -7.59
N CYS A 169 2.57 -10.11 -6.29
CA CYS A 169 2.02 -9.18 -5.32
C CYS A 169 2.25 -7.72 -5.73
N ALA A 170 3.46 -7.33 -6.13
CA ALA A 170 3.75 -5.96 -6.57
C ALA A 170 2.89 -5.53 -7.76
N PHE A 171 2.62 -6.45 -8.68
CA PHE A 171 1.73 -6.20 -9.82
C PHE A 171 0.28 -5.99 -9.37
N VAL A 172 -0.25 -6.85 -8.50
CA VAL A 172 -1.61 -6.72 -7.97
C VAL A 172 -1.76 -5.47 -7.10
N PHE A 173 -0.75 -5.12 -6.29
CA PHE A 173 -0.72 -3.86 -5.57
C PHE A 173 -0.75 -2.65 -6.49
N SER A 174 -0.07 -2.72 -7.64
CA SER A 174 -0.11 -1.64 -8.63
C SER A 174 -1.52 -1.44 -9.19
N ILE A 175 -2.25 -2.53 -9.47
CA ILE A 175 -3.65 -2.48 -9.88
C ILE A 175 -4.50 -1.88 -8.74
N HIS A 176 -4.30 -2.35 -7.50
CA HIS A 176 -5.01 -1.81 -6.34
C HIS A 176 -4.85 -0.29 -6.22
N ILE A 177 -3.63 0.23 -6.35
CA ILE A 177 -3.34 1.67 -6.29
C ILE A 177 -4.10 2.43 -7.39
N LEU A 178 -4.12 1.90 -8.63
CA LEU A 178 -4.86 2.51 -9.73
C LEU A 178 -6.38 2.48 -9.52
N VAL A 179 -6.89 1.40 -8.92
CA VAL A 179 -8.32 1.29 -8.57
C VAL A 179 -8.68 2.31 -7.49
N VAL A 180 -7.86 2.43 -6.44
CA VAL A 180 -8.07 3.47 -5.40
C VAL A 180 -8.09 4.86 -6.02
N ASP A 181 -7.13 5.17 -6.89
CA ASP A 181 -7.05 6.47 -7.56
C ASP A 181 -8.24 6.75 -8.49
N HIS A 182 -8.83 5.72 -9.08
CA HIS A 182 -10.02 5.85 -9.93
C HIS A 182 -11.29 6.17 -9.13
N PHE A 183 -11.44 5.61 -7.92
CA PHE A 183 -12.63 5.77 -7.09
C PHE A 183 -12.52 6.88 -6.03
N ALA A 184 -11.32 7.41 -5.73
CA ALA A 184 -11.07 8.49 -4.78
C ALA A 184 -11.34 9.87 -5.41
#